data_34d31415eeb113daf1134efbe5753874
#
_entry.id   34d31415eeb113daf1134efbe5753874
#
_cell.length_a   1.000
_cell.length_b   1.000
_cell.length_c   1.000
_cell.angle_alpha   90.00
_cell.angle_beta   90.00
_cell.angle_gamma   90.00
#
_symmetry.space_group_name_H-M   'P 1'
#
loop_
_entity.id
_entity.type
_entity.pdbx_description
1 polymer ?
#
loop_
_entity_poly.entity_id
_entity_poly.type
_entity_poly.pdbx_seq_one_letter_code
_entity_poly.pdbx_strand_id
1 'polypeptide(L)'
;MSVYNHDIYFTSGGTEGDNTAIFGVCNSKKRLGKKIITSKVEHPAVLEAFKKMEEQGFEATYIDVDSGGFVDVEQIREAVCDDTILISIMHVNNESGTIQPIDKIATLKKNATFHTDAVQSFGKLPVPKDEADIITVSGHKIHGPKGIGAIAIKKNLNISPFIVGGGQEKHFRSGTENMPACVGSH
;
A
#
# COMPACT_ATOMS: atom_id res chain seq x y z
N MET A 1 0.81 -2.72 -17.55
CA MET A 1 0.23 -1.65 -16.71
C MET A 1 0.89 -0.33 -17.10
N SER A 2 0.12 0.60 -17.67
CA SER A 2 0.64 1.93 -17.98
C SER A 2 0.40 2.84 -16.77
N VAL A 3 1.42 3.03 -15.94
CA VAL A 3 1.38 3.87 -14.74
C VAL A 3 2.28 5.09 -14.94
N TYR A 4 1.99 5.91 -15.95
CA TYR A 4 2.83 7.04 -16.35
C TYR A 4 3.25 7.97 -15.21
N ASN A 5 2.46 8.04 -14.15
CA ASN A 5 2.71 8.89 -12.99
C ASN A 5 3.36 8.17 -11.80
N HIS A 6 3.75 6.89 -11.95
CA HIS A 6 4.37 6.10 -10.88
C HIS A 6 5.73 5.54 -11.33
N ASP A 7 6.65 5.45 -10.41
CA ASP A 7 7.83 4.60 -10.50
C ASP A 7 7.47 3.21 -9.96
N ILE A 8 7.93 2.16 -10.65
CA ILE A 8 7.68 0.76 -10.26
C ILE A 8 8.97 0.17 -9.74
N TYR A 9 8.89 -0.53 -8.61
CA TYR A 9 9.98 -1.28 -7.99
C TYR A 9 9.55 -2.71 -7.75
N PHE A 10 10.40 -3.68 -8.09
CA PHE A 10 10.14 -5.09 -7.82
C PHE A 10 10.34 -5.41 -6.34
N THR A 11 9.47 -6.27 -5.81
CA THR A 11 9.50 -6.80 -4.44
C THR A 11 9.42 -8.32 -4.46
N SER A 12 9.62 -8.98 -3.33
CA SER A 12 9.41 -10.43 -3.21
C SER A 12 7.95 -10.86 -3.16
N GLY A 13 7.02 -9.90 -3.08
CA GLY A 13 5.57 -10.15 -3.02
C GLY A 13 4.81 -9.03 -2.34
N GLY A 14 3.51 -9.22 -2.12
CA GLY A 14 2.62 -8.23 -1.51
C GLY A 14 3.09 -7.81 -0.12
N THR A 15 3.46 -8.75 0.74
CA THR A 15 3.91 -8.46 2.12
C THR A 15 5.09 -7.48 2.16
N GLU A 16 6.09 -7.66 1.29
CA GLU A 16 7.20 -6.70 1.20
C GLU A 16 6.72 -5.34 0.67
N GLY A 17 5.81 -5.34 -0.32
CA GLY A 17 5.24 -4.11 -0.87
C GLY A 17 4.49 -3.29 0.19
N ASP A 18 3.57 -3.95 0.94
CA ASP A 18 2.80 -3.31 2.00
C ASP A 18 3.69 -2.77 3.13
N ASN A 19 4.66 -3.57 3.56
CA ASN A 19 5.63 -3.13 4.58
C ASN A 19 6.47 -1.95 4.07
N THR A 20 6.92 -1.98 2.81
CA THR A 20 7.66 -0.88 2.19
C THR A 20 6.82 0.39 2.15
N ALA A 21 5.55 0.31 1.79
CA ALA A 21 4.64 1.45 1.78
C ALA A 21 4.47 2.03 3.18
N ILE A 22 4.09 1.20 4.15
CA ILE A 22 3.73 1.63 5.51
C ILE A 22 4.96 2.17 6.25
N PHE A 23 6.03 1.38 6.37
CA PHE A 23 7.26 1.81 7.05
C PHE A 23 7.92 2.97 6.31
N GLY A 24 7.93 2.93 4.97
CA GLY A 24 8.53 3.98 4.15
C GLY A 24 7.87 5.34 4.34
N VAL A 25 6.53 5.40 4.33
CA VAL A 25 5.76 6.63 4.59
C VAL A 25 5.95 7.09 6.03
N CYS A 26 5.76 6.20 7.01
CA CYS A 26 5.89 6.55 8.42
C CYS A 26 7.28 7.13 8.73
N ASN A 27 8.35 6.47 8.28
CA ASN A 27 9.71 6.94 8.53
C ASN A 27 10.03 8.28 7.85
N SER A 28 9.55 8.49 6.61
CA SER A 28 9.80 9.74 5.87
C SER A 28 8.99 10.91 6.40
N LYS A 29 7.77 10.66 6.87
CA LYS A 29 6.80 11.71 7.26
C LYS A 29 6.62 11.88 8.77
N LYS A 30 7.37 11.18 9.63
CA LYS A 30 7.23 11.23 11.11
C LYS A 30 7.34 12.62 11.75
N ARG A 31 7.88 13.61 11.01
CA ARG A 31 7.96 15.01 11.46
C ARG A 31 6.74 15.83 11.03
N LEU A 32 5.93 15.32 10.11
CA LEU A 32 4.73 15.99 9.58
C LEU A 32 3.47 15.55 10.32
N GLY A 33 3.49 14.38 10.94
CA GLY A 33 2.37 13.85 11.70
C GLY A 33 2.64 12.43 12.18
N LYS A 34 1.74 11.92 13.02
CA LYS A 34 1.83 10.57 13.60
C LYS A 34 0.59 9.72 13.39
N LYS A 35 -0.48 10.28 12.82
CA LYS A 35 -1.73 9.56 12.64
C LYS A 35 -1.71 8.76 11.35
N ILE A 36 -2.07 7.48 11.46
CA ILE A 36 -2.17 6.54 10.35
C ILE A 36 -3.53 5.82 10.40
N ILE A 37 -4.14 5.58 9.25
CA ILE A 37 -5.50 5.05 9.16
C ILE A 37 -5.49 3.79 8.28
N THR A 38 -6.16 2.74 8.73
CA THR A 38 -6.37 1.50 7.97
C THR A 38 -7.73 0.88 8.30
N SER A 39 -8.11 -0.23 7.65
CA SER A 39 -9.34 -0.94 7.98
C SER A 39 -9.07 -2.15 8.89
N LYS A 40 -10.12 -2.64 9.56
CA LYS A 40 -10.04 -3.86 10.38
C LYS A 40 -9.97 -5.15 9.55
N VAL A 41 -10.24 -5.06 8.25
CA VAL A 41 -10.33 -6.21 7.34
C VAL A 41 -9.15 -6.34 6.38
N GLU A 42 -8.08 -5.60 6.64
CA GLU A 42 -6.85 -5.68 5.84
C GLU A 42 -6.16 -7.05 5.97
N HIS A 43 -5.33 -7.36 4.97
CA HIS A 43 -4.43 -8.51 5.05
C HIS A 43 -3.48 -8.37 6.26
N PRO A 44 -3.09 -9.48 6.93
CA PRO A 44 -2.15 -9.46 8.06
C PRO A 44 -0.84 -8.68 7.79
N ALA A 45 -0.35 -8.63 6.55
CA ALA A 45 0.83 -7.83 6.18
C ALA A 45 0.66 -6.33 6.48
N VAL A 46 -0.55 -5.79 6.32
CA VAL A 46 -0.89 -4.41 6.66
C VAL A 46 -1.15 -4.27 8.15
N LEU A 47 -2.00 -5.13 8.73
CA LEU A 47 -2.37 -5.03 10.15
C LEU A 47 -1.16 -5.14 11.09
N GLU A 48 -0.26 -6.09 10.85
CA GLU A 48 0.95 -6.27 11.67
C GLU A 48 1.95 -5.11 11.46
N ALA A 49 2.04 -4.55 10.25
CA ALA A 49 2.85 -3.37 10.01
C ALA A 49 2.31 -2.14 10.77
N PHE A 50 0.98 -1.97 10.84
CA PHE A 50 0.35 -0.90 11.62
C PHE A 50 0.62 -1.06 13.12
N LYS A 51 0.42 -2.27 13.68
CA LYS A 51 0.78 -2.55 15.09
C LYS A 51 2.25 -2.22 15.38
N LYS A 52 3.14 -2.56 14.43
CA LYS A 52 4.56 -2.23 14.58
C LYS A 52 4.82 -0.71 14.59
N MET A 53 4.03 0.06 13.84
CA MET A 53 4.11 1.52 13.89
C MET A 53 3.56 2.08 15.21
N GLU A 54 2.50 1.50 15.78
CA GLU A 54 2.00 1.89 17.12
C GLU A 54 3.09 1.72 18.19
N GLU A 55 3.85 0.62 18.17
CA GLU A 55 5.01 0.41 19.05
C GLU A 55 6.08 1.50 18.90
N GLN A 56 6.15 2.16 17.73
CA GLN A 56 7.07 3.27 17.44
C GLN A 56 6.46 4.66 17.73
N GLY A 57 5.26 4.70 18.32
CA GLY A 57 4.59 5.93 18.77
C GLY A 57 3.77 6.63 17.70
N PHE A 58 3.33 5.90 16.65
CA PHE A 58 2.28 6.37 15.75
C PHE A 58 0.89 6.04 16.32
N GLU A 59 -0.12 6.81 15.91
CA GLU A 59 -1.50 6.66 16.32
C GLU A 59 -2.30 6.01 15.20
N ALA A 60 -2.56 4.70 15.32
CA ALA A 60 -3.33 3.97 14.32
C ALA A 60 -4.84 4.06 14.60
N THR A 61 -5.60 4.32 13.54
CA THR A 61 -7.06 4.22 13.56
C THR A 61 -7.49 3.08 12.63
N TYR A 62 -8.24 2.12 13.17
CA TYR A 62 -8.75 0.97 12.44
C TYR A 62 -10.23 1.16 12.15
N ILE A 63 -10.57 1.43 10.89
CA ILE A 63 -11.93 1.70 10.41
C ILE A 63 -12.77 0.43 10.40
N ASP A 64 -13.99 0.54 10.86
CA ASP A 64 -14.98 -0.53 10.81
C ASP A 64 -15.49 -0.78 9.39
N VAL A 65 -16.11 -1.93 9.20
CA VAL A 65 -16.84 -2.29 7.97
C VAL A 65 -18.29 -2.62 8.29
N ASP A 66 -19.14 -2.43 7.30
CA ASP A 66 -20.54 -2.84 7.38
C ASP A 66 -20.70 -4.37 7.19
N SER A 67 -21.93 -4.87 7.19
CA SER A 67 -22.26 -6.30 6.99
C SER A 67 -21.87 -6.81 5.59
N GLY A 68 -21.65 -5.94 4.61
CA GLY A 68 -21.16 -6.26 3.27
C GLY A 68 -19.64 -6.24 3.18
N GLY A 69 -18.95 -5.89 4.26
CA GLY A 69 -17.49 -5.75 4.29
C GLY A 69 -16.97 -4.44 3.70
N PHE A 70 -17.84 -3.45 3.44
CA PHE A 70 -17.41 -2.14 2.95
C PHE A 70 -16.93 -1.28 4.12
N VAL A 71 -15.78 -0.61 3.93
CA VAL A 71 -15.27 0.33 4.93
C VAL A 71 -16.24 1.50 5.15
N ASP A 72 -16.36 1.94 6.39
CA ASP A 72 -17.14 3.11 6.74
C ASP A 72 -16.40 4.39 6.32
N VAL A 73 -16.85 4.98 5.20
CA VAL A 73 -16.23 6.18 4.60
C VAL A 73 -16.41 7.40 5.51
N GLU A 74 -17.50 7.47 6.30
CA GLU A 74 -17.71 8.57 7.24
C GLU A 74 -16.76 8.47 8.43
N GLN A 75 -16.47 7.28 8.94
CA GLN A 75 -15.41 7.11 9.94
C GLN A 75 -14.05 7.57 9.41
N ILE A 76 -13.72 7.29 8.13
CA ILE A 76 -12.49 7.81 7.52
C ILE A 76 -12.51 9.34 7.50
N ARG A 77 -13.62 9.96 7.08
CA ARG A 77 -13.79 11.41 7.04
C ARG A 77 -13.57 12.05 8.40
N GLU A 78 -14.13 11.46 9.46
CA GLU A 78 -13.97 11.95 10.83
C GLU A 78 -12.55 11.73 11.38
N ALA A 79 -11.92 10.62 10.99
CA ALA A 79 -10.58 10.27 11.44
C ALA A 79 -9.48 11.12 10.80
N VAL A 80 -9.65 11.55 9.53
CA VAL A 80 -8.62 12.29 8.80
C VAL A 80 -8.47 13.70 9.34
N CYS A 81 -7.27 14.04 9.79
CA CYS A 81 -6.90 15.38 10.26
C CYS A 81 -5.56 15.83 9.64
N ASP A 82 -5.07 16.99 10.05
CA ASP A 82 -3.83 17.54 9.49
C ASP A 82 -2.58 16.75 9.93
N ASP A 83 -2.69 16.00 11.04
CA ASP A 83 -1.65 15.09 11.55
C ASP A 83 -1.66 13.71 10.87
N THR A 84 -2.63 13.45 9.97
CA THR A 84 -2.73 12.18 9.24
C THR A 84 -1.71 12.14 8.11
N ILE A 85 -0.81 11.14 8.13
CA ILE A 85 0.27 11.00 7.14
C ILE A 85 0.07 9.83 6.20
N LEU A 86 -0.74 8.82 6.58
CA LEU A 86 -0.99 7.62 5.81
C LEU A 86 -2.45 7.17 5.95
N ILE A 87 -3.05 6.82 4.83
CA ILE A 87 -4.27 6.01 4.75
C ILE A 87 -3.92 4.78 3.93
N SER A 88 -4.18 3.58 4.46
CA SER A 88 -3.92 2.31 3.78
C SER A 88 -5.18 1.46 3.79
N ILE A 89 -5.83 1.33 2.63
CA ILE A 89 -7.05 0.55 2.46
C ILE A 89 -6.90 -0.36 1.25
N MET A 90 -7.13 -1.67 1.43
CA MET A 90 -7.08 -2.65 0.34
C MET A 90 -8.11 -2.34 -0.75
N HIS A 91 -7.80 -2.67 -2.00
CA HIS A 91 -8.74 -2.46 -3.10
C HIS A 91 -9.84 -3.53 -3.11
N VAL A 92 -9.47 -4.80 -2.93
CA VAL A 92 -10.40 -5.92 -2.87
C VAL A 92 -10.04 -6.82 -1.70
N ASN A 93 -11.02 -7.12 -0.86
CA ASN A 93 -10.80 -7.98 0.29
C ASN A 93 -10.51 -9.43 -0.15
N ASN A 94 -9.50 -10.04 0.45
CA ASN A 94 -9.03 -11.38 0.08
C ASN A 94 -9.95 -12.51 0.56
N GLU A 95 -10.84 -12.28 1.49
CA GLU A 95 -11.77 -13.27 2.05
C GLU A 95 -13.18 -13.10 1.48
N SER A 96 -13.74 -11.90 1.55
CA SER A 96 -15.11 -11.62 1.11
C SER A 96 -15.22 -11.27 -0.39
N GLY A 97 -14.13 -10.80 -1.02
CA GLY A 97 -14.15 -10.26 -2.38
C GLY A 97 -14.77 -8.87 -2.51
N THR A 98 -15.08 -8.21 -1.39
CA THR A 98 -15.65 -6.85 -1.37
C THR A 98 -14.69 -5.85 -2.01
N ILE A 99 -15.18 -5.08 -2.98
CA ILE A 99 -14.43 -4.01 -3.67
C ILE A 99 -14.64 -2.73 -2.87
N GLN A 100 -13.56 -2.20 -2.27
CA GLN A 100 -13.64 -1.01 -1.45
C GLN A 100 -13.80 0.28 -2.31
N PRO A 101 -14.48 1.31 -1.80
CA PRO A 101 -14.77 2.55 -2.52
C PRO A 101 -13.54 3.49 -2.55
N ILE A 102 -12.47 3.04 -3.23
CA ILE A 102 -11.17 3.72 -3.29
C ILE A 102 -11.27 5.15 -3.82
N ASP A 103 -12.13 5.38 -4.81
CA ASP A 103 -12.42 6.68 -5.39
C ASP A 103 -12.91 7.68 -4.34
N LYS A 104 -13.86 7.28 -3.50
CA LYS A 104 -14.40 8.12 -2.41
C LYS A 104 -13.35 8.37 -1.34
N ILE A 105 -12.60 7.33 -0.94
CA ILE A 105 -11.56 7.44 0.09
C ILE A 105 -10.46 8.39 -0.37
N ALA A 106 -10.03 8.31 -1.63
CA ALA A 106 -9.00 9.17 -2.20
C ALA A 106 -9.34 10.66 -2.10
N THR A 107 -10.63 11.03 -2.18
CA THR A 107 -11.06 12.43 -2.02
C THR A 107 -10.92 12.95 -0.60
N LEU A 108 -10.81 12.08 0.39
CA LEU A 108 -10.73 12.43 1.81
C LEU A 108 -9.31 12.57 2.33
N LYS A 109 -8.31 12.12 1.60
CA LYS A 109 -6.93 11.95 2.10
C LYS A 109 -6.23 13.25 2.51
N LYS A 110 -6.73 14.42 2.12
CA LYS A 110 -6.04 15.71 2.34
C LYS A 110 -4.56 15.61 1.90
N ASN A 111 -3.61 15.82 2.83
CA ASN A 111 -2.16 15.72 2.60
C ASN A 111 -1.57 14.34 2.93
N ALA A 112 -2.39 13.40 3.41
CA ALA A 112 -1.94 12.05 3.70
C ALA A 112 -1.56 11.30 2.41
N THR A 113 -0.57 10.41 2.51
CA THR A 113 -0.29 9.45 1.44
C THR A 113 -1.39 8.39 1.45
N PHE A 114 -1.92 8.07 0.28
CA PHE A 114 -2.90 7.00 0.13
C PHE A 114 -2.24 5.77 -0.50
N HIS A 115 -2.17 4.69 0.27
CA HIS A 115 -1.72 3.37 -0.15
C HIS A 115 -2.91 2.43 -0.33
N THR A 116 -2.85 1.57 -1.35
CA THR A 116 -3.80 0.48 -1.53
C THR A 116 -3.09 -0.84 -1.81
N ASP A 117 -3.44 -1.88 -1.05
CA ASP A 117 -3.12 -3.26 -1.39
C ASP A 117 -4.04 -3.70 -2.53
N ALA A 118 -3.50 -3.80 -3.74
CA ALA A 118 -4.19 -4.25 -4.95
C ALA A 118 -3.85 -5.70 -5.33
N VAL A 119 -3.29 -6.48 -4.41
CA VAL A 119 -2.87 -7.87 -4.65
C VAL A 119 -4.01 -8.74 -5.15
N GLN A 120 -5.23 -8.54 -4.68
CA GLN A 120 -6.39 -9.32 -5.12
C GLN A 120 -7.06 -8.79 -6.39
N SER A 121 -6.92 -7.50 -6.69
CA SER A 121 -7.57 -6.84 -7.82
C SER A 121 -6.70 -6.75 -9.07
N PHE A 122 -5.37 -6.70 -8.91
CA PHE A 122 -4.45 -6.57 -10.03
C PHE A 122 -4.65 -7.68 -11.07
N GLY A 123 -4.71 -7.31 -12.35
CA GLY A 123 -4.96 -8.24 -13.46
C GLY A 123 -6.43 -8.69 -13.61
N LYS A 124 -7.33 -8.32 -12.69
CA LYS A 124 -8.75 -8.68 -12.70
C LYS A 124 -9.66 -7.45 -12.82
N LEU A 125 -9.26 -6.35 -12.20
CA LEU A 125 -9.99 -5.07 -12.20
C LEU A 125 -9.06 -3.93 -12.66
N PRO A 126 -9.60 -2.77 -13.07
CA PRO A 126 -8.81 -1.57 -13.27
C PRO A 126 -8.05 -1.22 -12.00
N VAL A 127 -6.76 -0.91 -12.16
CA VAL A 127 -5.91 -0.48 -11.03
C VAL A 127 -6.24 0.97 -10.67
N PRO A 128 -6.44 1.32 -9.39
CA PRO A 128 -6.77 2.69 -8.96
C PRO A 128 -5.54 3.61 -8.97
N LYS A 129 -4.92 3.77 -10.14
CA LYS A 129 -3.65 4.48 -10.35
C LYS A 129 -3.74 6.00 -10.23
N ASP A 130 -4.92 6.54 -10.41
CA ASP A 130 -5.16 7.98 -10.33
C ASP A 130 -5.55 8.40 -8.89
N GLU A 131 -6.13 7.48 -8.15
CA GLU A 131 -6.60 7.64 -6.78
C GLU A 131 -5.50 7.39 -5.75
N ALA A 132 -4.73 6.30 -5.90
CA ALA A 132 -3.72 5.89 -4.94
C ALA A 132 -2.34 6.49 -5.26
N ASP A 133 -1.62 6.89 -4.21
CA ASP A 133 -0.24 7.36 -4.33
C ASP A 133 0.76 6.19 -4.30
N ILE A 134 0.39 5.08 -3.64
CA ILE A 134 1.18 3.85 -3.58
C ILE A 134 0.26 2.65 -3.82
N ILE A 135 0.70 1.70 -4.64
CA ILE A 135 -0.07 0.50 -4.99
C ILE A 135 0.83 -0.72 -4.83
N THR A 136 0.40 -1.70 -4.04
CA THR A 136 1.08 -2.99 -3.89
C THR A 136 0.41 -4.06 -4.74
N VAL A 137 1.23 -4.88 -5.43
CA VAL A 137 0.75 -6.03 -6.22
C VAL A 137 1.64 -7.26 -6.00
N SER A 138 1.11 -8.46 -6.33
CA SER A 138 1.84 -9.72 -6.20
C SER A 138 1.62 -10.63 -7.40
N GLY A 139 2.72 -11.17 -7.95
CA GLY A 139 2.69 -12.00 -9.16
C GLY A 139 1.90 -13.31 -8.99
N HIS A 140 2.00 -13.99 -7.82
CA HIS A 140 1.33 -15.27 -7.62
C HIS A 140 -0.22 -15.20 -7.61
N LYS A 141 -0.80 -14.02 -7.51
CA LYS A 141 -2.27 -13.81 -7.58
C LYS A 141 -2.79 -13.63 -9.01
N ILE A 142 -1.87 -13.50 -9.97
CA ILE A 142 -2.16 -13.39 -11.41
C ILE A 142 -1.44 -14.49 -12.21
N HIS A 143 -1.32 -15.68 -11.62
CA HIS A 143 -0.67 -16.86 -12.20
C HIS A 143 0.83 -16.73 -12.48
N GLY A 144 1.48 -15.68 -12.00
CA GLY A 144 2.92 -15.51 -12.06
C GLY A 144 3.67 -16.34 -11.01
N PRO A 145 5.00 -16.35 -11.04
CA PRO A 145 5.82 -17.06 -10.07
C PRO A 145 5.60 -16.56 -8.64
N LYS A 146 5.77 -17.45 -7.66
CA LYS A 146 5.90 -17.05 -6.25
C LYS A 146 7.23 -16.33 -6.03
N GLY A 147 7.28 -15.42 -5.06
CA GLY A 147 8.52 -14.70 -4.73
C GLY A 147 8.79 -13.48 -5.60
N ILE A 148 7.75 -13.00 -6.31
CA ILE A 148 7.79 -11.74 -7.06
C ILE A 148 6.53 -10.93 -6.82
N GLY A 149 6.68 -9.63 -6.67
CA GLY A 149 5.63 -8.62 -6.61
C GLY A 149 6.18 -7.28 -7.09
N ALA A 150 5.39 -6.24 -6.96
CA ALA A 150 5.83 -4.90 -7.24
C ALA A 150 5.11 -3.89 -6.36
N ILE A 151 5.77 -2.76 -6.15
CA ILE A 151 5.18 -1.56 -5.57
C ILE A 151 5.29 -0.43 -6.60
N ALA A 152 4.17 0.23 -6.89
CA ALA A 152 4.12 1.41 -7.73
C ALA A 152 3.98 2.64 -6.81
N ILE A 153 4.89 3.59 -6.94
CA ILE A 153 4.97 4.79 -6.11
C ILE A 153 4.83 6.01 -6.99
N LYS A 154 3.92 6.90 -6.66
CA LYS A 154 3.68 8.13 -7.41
C LYS A 154 4.97 8.95 -7.51
N LYS A 155 5.28 9.43 -8.72
CA LYS A 155 6.47 10.25 -8.96
C LYS A 155 6.47 11.46 -8.03
N ASN A 156 7.64 11.81 -7.52
CA ASN A 156 7.86 12.88 -6.54
C ASN A 156 7.30 12.60 -5.12
N LEU A 157 6.73 11.43 -4.86
CA LEU A 157 6.45 11.00 -3.51
C LEU A 157 7.73 10.42 -2.89
N ASN A 158 8.27 11.09 -1.89
CA ASN A 158 9.46 10.64 -1.19
C ASN A 158 9.07 9.76 -0.01
N ILE A 159 9.45 8.48 -0.05
CA ILE A 159 9.34 7.53 1.06
C ILE A 159 10.69 6.88 1.35
N SER A 160 10.90 6.46 2.59
CA SER A 160 12.16 5.83 2.99
C SER A 160 12.27 4.40 2.44
N PRO A 161 13.43 3.96 1.94
CA PRO A 161 13.67 2.57 1.58
C PRO A 161 13.42 1.64 2.78
N PHE A 162 12.82 0.47 2.53
CA PHE A 162 12.62 -0.56 3.55
C PHE A 162 13.80 -1.54 3.59
N ILE A 163 14.26 -2.00 2.41
CA ILE A 163 15.44 -2.89 2.31
C ILE A 163 16.62 -2.06 1.83
N VAL A 164 17.60 -1.86 2.69
CA VAL A 164 18.80 -1.06 2.43
C VAL A 164 19.99 -1.95 2.07
N GLY A 165 20.91 -1.43 1.23
CA GLY A 165 22.11 -2.17 0.79
C GLY A 165 22.73 -1.57 -0.46
N GLY A 166 22.89 -2.36 -1.54
CA GLY A 166 23.44 -1.91 -2.83
C GLY A 166 22.51 -0.97 -3.59
N GLY A 167 22.88 -0.62 -4.81
CA GLY A 167 22.18 0.38 -5.62
C GLY A 167 21.03 -0.13 -6.49
N GLN A 168 20.57 -1.37 -6.27
CA GLN A 168 19.50 -1.97 -7.08
C GLN A 168 18.20 -1.17 -6.96
N GLU A 169 17.31 -1.33 -7.95
CA GLU A 169 16.03 -0.62 -8.00
C GLU A 169 16.18 0.89 -7.71
N LYS A 170 17.15 1.54 -8.38
CA LYS A 170 17.44 2.99 -8.21
C LYS A 170 17.75 3.39 -6.76
N HIS A 171 18.44 2.56 -5.99
CA HIS A 171 18.73 2.73 -4.56
C HIS A 171 17.50 2.68 -3.64
N PHE A 172 16.36 2.27 -4.15
CA PHE A 172 15.12 2.20 -3.37
C PHE A 172 14.88 0.82 -2.74
N ARG A 173 15.16 -0.26 -3.48
CA ARG A 173 15.02 -1.63 -2.96
C ARG A 173 16.28 -2.42 -3.28
N SER A 174 17.12 -2.61 -2.28
CA SER A 174 18.41 -3.30 -2.44
C SER A 174 18.25 -4.81 -2.51
N GLY A 175 19.20 -5.48 -3.12
CA GLY A 175 19.24 -6.92 -3.36
C GLY A 175 19.17 -7.23 -4.86
N THR A 176 19.90 -8.26 -5.28
CA THR A 176 19.94 -8.69 -6.69
C THR A 176 18.53 -9.00 -7.19
N GLU A 177 18.19 -8.44 -8.34
CA GLU A 177 16.88 -8.60 -8.97
C GLU A 177 16.66 -10.06 -9.41
N ASN A 178 15.47 -10.59 -9.13
CA ASN A 178 15.07 -11.92 -9.57
C ASN A 178 14.61 -11.86 -11.04
N MET A 179 15.54 -11.69 -11.97
CA MET A 179 15.26 -11.55 -13.40
C MET A 179 14.39 -12.67 -13.98
N PRO A 180 14.61 -13.98 -13.65
CA PRO A 180 13.72 -15.04 -14.13
C PRO A 180 12.26 -14.85 -13.71
N ALA A 181 12.01 -14.43 -12.46
CA ALA A 181 10.66 -14.19 -11.97
C ALA A 181 10.04 -12.92 -12.57
N CYS A 182 10.83 -11.87 -12.81
CA CYS A 182 10.36 -10.66 -13.48
C CYS A 182 9.87 -10.97 -14.91
N VAL A 183 10.64 -11.75 -15.69
CA VAL A 183 10.26 -12.17 -17.05
C VAL A 183 9.04 -13.12 -17.03
N GLY A 184 8.99 -14.05 -16.07
CA GLY A 184 7.86 -14.98 -15.93
C GLY A 184 6.54 -14.35 -15.45
N SER A 185 6.54 -13.05 -15.15
CA SER A 185 5.35 -12.28 -14.74
C SER A 185 4.73 -11.48 -15.90
N HIS A 186 5.20 -11.72 -17.13
CA HIS A 186 4.69 -11.08 -18.35
C HIS A 186 3.45 -11.79 -18.89
#